data_d543ee1baca8b5a6525695ed3e2a6731
#
_entry.id   d543ee1baca8b5a6525695ed3e2a6731
#
_cell.length_a   1.000
_cell.length_b   1.000
_cell.length_c   1.000
_cell.angle_alpha   90.00
_cell.angle_beta   90.00
_cell.angle_gamma   90.00
#
_symmetry.space_group_name_H-M   'P 1'
#
loop_
_entity.id
_entity.type
_entity.pdbx_description
1 polymer ?
#
loop_
_entity_poly.entity_id
_entity_poly.type
_entity_poly.pdbx_seq_one_letter_code
_entity_poly.pdbx_strand_id
1 'polypeptide(L)'
;MFKVNPYRPGAGLMPVYIAGRDEDIQNVSQMFDALTMDIPTQSIIFSGLRGVGKTVLINKLQSIAEEKGIFCKHIEIEERNDFISQIAECSQAFLRTISAKEKFKHLIQKPLEAIKSLVVSFNPEDNSFSLSMQDRELYVSNNLTQTLTEVFSTIGETAQKTETPICFFIDEIQYMKQNQLGSLIAALHR
;
A
#
# COMPACT_ATOMS: atom_id res chain seq x y z
N MET A 1 -18.59 21.55 -35.24
CA MET A 1 -17.96 21.59 -33.91
C MET A 1 -18.34 20.30 -33.19
N PHE A 2 -17.46 19.30 -33.18
CA PHE A 2 -17.74 18.05 -32.47
C PHE A 2 -17.65 18.35 -30.97
N LYS A 3 -18.81 18.28 -30.27
CA LYS A 3 -18.82 18.33 -28.81
C LYS A 3 -18.21 17.00 -28.31
N VAL A 4 -17.00 17.07 -27.81
CA VAL A 4 -16.38 15.91 -27.16
C VAL A 4 -17.29 15.52 -25.98
N ASN A 5 -17.82 14.29 -26.00
CA ASN A 5 -18.61 13.76 -24.90
C ASN A 5 -17.70 13.68 -23.65
N PRO A 6 -17.96 14.40 -22.56
CA PRO A 6 -17.14 14.35 -21.36
C PRO A 6 -17.29 13.03 -20.60
N TYR A 7 -18.34 12.26 -20.89
CA TYR A 7 -18.58 10.96 -20.27
C TYR A 7 -17.81 9.87 -21.02
N ARG A 8 -16.84 9.26 -20.37
CA ARG A 8 -16.11 8.12 -20.85
C ARG A 8 -16.63 6.87 -20.13
N PRO A 9 -17.49 6.05 -20.76
CA PRO A 9 -17.98 4.81 -20.15
C PRO A 9 -16.83 3.80 -20.06
N GLY A 10 -16.57 3.30 -18.85
CA GLY A 10 -15.55 2.29 -18.56
C GLY A 10 -15.14 2.35 -17.10
N ALA A 11 -14.92 1.20 -16.46
CA ALA A 11 -14.45 1.13 -15.09
C ALA A 11 -13.02 1.70 -15.01
N GLY A 12 -12.78 2.61 -14.08
CA GLY A 12 -11.44 3.17 -13.83
C GLY A 12 -10.90 4.15 -14.88
N LEU A 13 -11.63 4.43 -15.99
CA LEU A 13 -11.20 5.40 -16.97
C LEU A 13 -11.27 6.83 -16.39
N MET A 14 -10.15 7.57 -16.54
CA MET A 14 -10.07 8.96 -16.09
C MET A 14 -11.04 9.85 -16.87
N PRO A 15 -12.03 10.48 -16.23
CA PRO A 15 -12.84 11.51 -16.85
C PRO A 15 -12.02 12.78 -17.08
N VAL A 16 -12.52 13.66 -17.94
CA VAL A 16 -11.90 14.98 -18.18
C VAL A 16 -11.88 15.83 -16.91
N TYR A 17 -12.89 15.64 -16.04
CA TYR A 17 -13.03 16.35 -14.77
C TYR A 17 -13.70 15.45 -13.73
N ILE A 18 -13.16 15.45 -12.50
CA ILE A 18 -13.70 14.69 -11.35
C ILE A 18 -14.48 15.67 -10.49
N ALA A 19 -15.79 15.79 -10.78
CA ALA A 19 -16.65 16.74 -10.10
C ALA A 19 -16.80 16.44 -8.60
N GLY A 20 -16.73 17.50 -7.77
CA GLY A 20 -16.97 17.41 -6.33
C GLY A 20 -15.89 16.70 -5.52
N ARG A 21 -14.67 16.55 -6.07
CA ARG A 21 -13.53 15.94 -5.40
C ARG A 21 -12.31 16.86 -5.29
N ASP A 22 -12.48 18.13 -5.62
CA ASP A 22 -11.36 19.08 -5.62
C ASP A 22 -10.74 19.24 -4.23
N GLU A 23 -11.56 19.28 -3.18
CA GLU A 23 -11.11 19.37 -1.79
C GLU A 23 -10.37 18.09 -1.36
N ASP A 24 -10.92 16.91 -1.66
CA ASP A 24 -10.25 15.62 -1.38
C ASP A 24 -8.87 15.57 -2.06
N ILE A 25 -8.81 15.93 -3.34
CA ILE A 25 -7.58 15.93 -4.13
C ILE A 25 -6.57 16.93 -3.56
N GLN A 26 -7.00 18.14 -3.20
CA GLN A 26 -6.13 19.17 -2.63
C GLN A 26 -5.55 18.72 -1.29
N ASN A 27 -6.39 18.21 -0.38
CA ASN A 27 -5.96 17.76 0.95
C ASN A 27 -4.93 16.62 0.84
N VAL A 28 -5.18 15.63 0.00
CA VAL A 28 -4.25 14.52 -0.20
C VAL A 28 -2.98 14.98 -0.91
N SER A 29 -3.06 15.91 -1.86
CA SER A 29 -1.89 16.48 -2.51
C SER A 29 -0.98 17.22 -1.51
N GLN A 30 -1.54 17.95 -0.55
CA GLN A 30 -0.77 18.58 0.54
C GLN A 30 -0.14 17.52 1.47
N MET A 31 -0.83 16.42 1.74
CA MET A 31 -0.26 15.30 2.49
C MET A 31 0.93 14.67 1.73
N PHE A 32 0.87 14.54 0.41
CA PHE A 32 2.00 14.08 -0.39
C PHE A 32 3.18 15.07 -0.34
N ASP A 33 2.93 16.37 -0.32
CA ASP A 33 3.99 17.38 -0.13
C ASP A 33 4.65 17.20 1.25
N ALA A 34 3.87 17.00 2.30
CA ALA A 34 4.39 16.71 3.63
C ALA A 34 5.23 15.43 3.66
N LEU A 35 4.75 14.35 2.99
CA LEU A 35 5.47 13.08 2.89
C LEU A 35 6.83 13.23 2.18
N THR A 36 6.89 14.04 1.13
CA THR A 36 8.17 14.32 0.43
C THR A 36 9.14 15.16 1.25
N MET A 37 8.66 15.85 2.29
CA MET A 37 9.46 16.63 3.25
C MET A 37 9.79 15.82 4.52
N ASP A 38 9.56 14.51 4.52
CA ASP A 38 9.75 13.62 5.67
C ASP A 38 8.90 14.01 6.91
N ILE A 39 7.75 14.64 6.66
CA ILE A 39 6.78 14.97 7.71
C ILE A 39 5.81 13.79 7.86
N PRO A 40 5.60 13.26 9.08
CA PRO A 40 4.69 12.16 9.32
C PRO A 40 3.27 12.46 8.82
N THR A 41 2.70 11.54 8.07
CA THR A 41 1.34 11.64 7.53
C THR A 41 0.49 10.47 8.00
N GLN A 42 -0.83 10.62 7.96
CA GLN A 42 -1.78 9.58 8.34
C GLN A 42 -2.33 8.87 7.10
N SER A 43 -2.68 7.59 7.25
CA SER A 43 -3.41 6.86 6.21
C SER A 43 -4.83 7.40 6.07
N ILE A 44 -5.35 7.43 4.83
CA ILE A 44 -6.70 7.92 4.51
C ILE A 44 -7.55 6.78 3.98
N ILE A 45 -8.79 6.69 4.41
CA ILE A 45 -9.80 5.75 3.90
C ILE A 45 -10.94 6.52 3.27
N PHE A 46 -11.15 6.31 1.97
CA PHE A 46 -12.32 6.82 1.25
C PHE A 46 -13.47 5.83 1.31
N SER A 47 -14.56 6.22 1.93
CA SER A 47 -15.79 5.43 2.01
C SER A 47 -16.91 6.05 1.17
N GLY A 48 -17.84 5.24 0.71
CA GLY A 48 -18.99 5.70 -0.06
C GLY A 48 -19.63 4.59 -0.89
N LEU A 49 -20.78 4.86 -1.49
CA LEU A 49 -21.53 3.93 -2.30
C LEU A 49 -20.73 3.43 -3.52
N ARG A 50 -21.15 2.29 -4.08
CA ARG A 50 -20.59 1.80 -5.33
C ARG A 50 -20.91 2.79 -6.47
N GLY A 51 -19.95 3.02 -7.37
CA GLY A 51 -20.11 3.89 -8.52
C GLY A 51 -19.89 5.39 -8.27
N VAL A 52 -19.56 5.83 -7.05
CA VAL A 52 -19.29 7.25 -6.74
C VAL A 52 -17.88 7.71 -7.14
N GLY A 53 -17.14 6.91 -7.92
CA GLY A 53 -15.85 7.29 -8.47
C GLY A 53 -14.65 7.11 -7.53
N LYS A 54 -14.70 6.21 -6.53
CA LYS A 54 -13.57 5.95 -5.63
C LYS A 54 -12.31 5.49 -6.37
N THR A 55 -12.41 4.51 -7.25
CA THR A 55 -11.29 4.01 -8.08
C THR A 55 -10.71 5.12 -8.95
N VAL A 56 -11.56 5.97 -9.55
CA VAL A 56 -11.10 7.12 -10.35
C VAL A 56 -10.34 8.12 -9.50
N LEU A 57 -10.83 8.39 -8.28
CA LEU A 57 -10.14 9.26 -7.32
C LEU A 57 -8.78 8.67 -6.93
N ILE A 58 -8.71 7.38 -6.58
CA ILE A 58 -7.46 6.68 -6.23
C ILE A 58 -6.46 6.78 -7.38
N ASN A 59 -6.87 6.50 -8.62
CA ASN A 59 -6.01 6.61 -9.79
C ASN A 59 -5.48 8.03 -10.02
N LYS A 60 -6.33 9.05 -9.79
CA LYS A 60 -5.89 10.45 -9.86
C LYS A 60 -4.86 10.79 -8.79
N LEU A 61 -5.11 10.36 -7.56
CA LEU A 61 -4.20 10.58 -6.44
C LEU A 61 -2.87 9.85 -6.64
N GLN A 62 -2.89 8.64 -7.18
CA GLN A 62 -1.68 7.92 -7.55
C GLN A 62 -0.85 8.69 -8.58
N SER A 63 -1.48 9.20 -9.65
CA SER A 63 -0.77 10.02 -10.65
C SER A 63 -0.11 11.24 -10.02
N ILE A 64 -0.81 11.94 -9.10
CA ILE A 64 -0.25 13.09 -8.39
C ILE A 64 0.94 12.70 -7.50
N ALA A 65 0.84 11.57 -6.81
CA ALA A 65 1.93 11.06 -5.97
C ALA A 65 3.17 10.69 -6.81
N GLU A 66 2.96 10.02 -7.96
CA GLU A 66 4.04 9.67 -8.89
C GLU A 66 4.71 10.92 -9.50
N GLU A 67 3.94 11.95 -9.86
CA GLU A 67 4.47 13.24 -10.32
C GLU A 67 5.33 13.94 -9.27
N LYS A 68 5.06 13.70 -7.98
CA LYS A 68 5.87 14.21 -6.85
C LYS A 68 7.07 13.31 -6.50
N GLY A 69 7.33 12.25 -7.25
CA GLY A 69 8.44 11.33 -7.04
C GLY A 69 8.24 10.31 -5.92
N ILE A 70 7.00 10.13 -5.47
CA ILE A 70 6.65 9.10 -4.48
C ILE A 70 6.60 7.74 -5.19
N PHE A 71 7.23 6.72 -4.61
CA PHE A 71 7.09 5.35 -5.10
C PHE A 71 5.69 4.84 -4.78
N CYS A 72 4.91 4.55 -5.83
CA CYS A 72 3.51 4.15 -5.69
C CYS A 72 3.30 2.70 -6.09
N LYS A 73 2.41 2.02 -5.38
CA LYS A 73 1.86 0.73 -5.77
C LYS A 73 0.36 0.70 -5.54
N HIS A 74 -0.36 0.20 -6.55
CA HIS A 74 -1.79 -0.02 -6.50
C HIS A 74 -2.05 -1.50 -6.21
N ILE A 75 -2.91 -1.76 -5.25
CA ILE A 75 -3.37 -3.07 -4.82
C ILE A 75 -4.89 -3.09 -4.96
N GLU A 76 -5.41 -3.93 -5.84
CA GLU A 76 -6.85 -4.18 -5.95
C GLU A 76 -7.17 -5.49 -5.24
N ILE A 77 -8.01 -5.40 -4.21
CA ILE A 77 -8.40 -6.58 -3.43
C ILE A 77 -9.51 -7.32 -4.15
N GLU A 78 -9.28 -8.59 -4.46
CA GLU A 78 -10.25 -9.51 -5.03
C GLU A 78 -10.55 -10.64 -4.04
N GLU A 79 -11.74 -11.26 -4.16
CA GLU A 79 -12.13 -12.37 -3.28
C GLU A 79 -11.17 -13.56 -3.28
N ARG A 80 -10.44 -13.75 -4.38
CA ARG A 80 -9.53 -14.90 -4.58
C ARG A 80 -8.07 -14.55 -4.38
N ASN A 81 -7.72 -13.28 -4.28
CA ASN A 81 -6.34 -12.84 -4.13
C ASN A 81 -5.95 -12.70 -2.67
N ASP A 82 -4.77 -13.21 -2.36
CA ASP A 82 -4.21 -13.06 -1.02
C ASP A 82 -3.60 -11.67 -0.85
N PHE A 83 -4.24 -10.85 -0.02
CA PHE A 83 -3.77 -9.50 0.36
C PHE A 83 -2.33 -9.52 0.89
N ILE A 84 -1.97 -10.54 1.67
CA ILE A 84 -0.64 -10.66 2.29
C ILE A 84 0.44 -10.79 1.22
N SER A 85 0.22 -11.65 0.23
CA SER A 85 1.13 -11.80 -0.90
C SER A 85 1.26 -10.51 -1.70
N GLN A 86 0.18 -9.78 -1.92
CA GLN A 86 0.21 -8.50 -2.65
C GLN A 86 1.02 -7.43 -1.89
N ILE A 87 0.86 -7.31 -0.57
CA ILE A 87 1.68 -6.41 0.25
C ILE A 87 3.16 -6.81 0.18
N ALA A 88 3.46 -8.11 0.28
CA ALA A 88 4.83 -8.61 0.17
C ALA A 88 5.46 -8.28 -1.20
N GLU A 89 4.74 -8.50 -2.30
CA GLU A 89 5.19 -8.20 -3.65
C GLU A 89 5.43 -6.69 -3.86
N CYS A 90 4.51 -5.84 -3.40
CA CYS A 90 4.66 -4.39 -3.49
C CYS A 90 5.87 -3.90 -2.68
N SER A 91 6.06 -4.44 -1.47
CA SER A 91 7.20 -4.14 -0.62
C SER A 91 8.52 -4.60 -1.26
N GLN A 92 8.56 -5.80 -1.85
CA GLN A 92 9.73 -6.27 -2.60
C GLN A 92 10.03 -5.41 -3.82
N ALA A 93 9.02 -4.95 -4.55
CA ALA A 93 9.21 -4.07 -5.70
C ALA A 93 9.86 -2.74 -5.29
N PHE A 94 9.45 -2.16 -4.16
CA PHE A 94 10.11 -1.00 -3.56
C PHE A 94 11.59 -1.30 -3.24
N LEU A 95 11.87 -2.39 -2.54
CA LEU A 95 13.24 -2.75 -2.18
C LEU A 95 14.13 -3.01 -3.40
N ARG A 96 13.60 -3.56 -4.49
CA ARG A 96 14.34 -3.71 -5.75
C ARG A 96 14.75 -2.34 -6.32
N THR A 97 13.86 -1.35 -6.27
CA THR A 97 14.16 0.02 -6.71
C THR A 97 15.28 0.63 -5.87
N ILE A 98 15.25 0.43 -4.56
CA ILE A 98 16.29 0.91 -3.64
C ILE A 98 17.62 0.17 -3.88
N SER A 99 17.58 -1.16 -4.04
CA SER A 99 18.79 -1.99 -4.22
C SER A 99 19.53 -1.71 -5.53
N ALA A 100 18.88 -1.13 -6.52
CA ALA A 100 19.53 -0.69 -7.75
C ALA A 100 20.61 0.39 -7.50
N LYS A 101 20.51 1.12 -6.38
CA LYS A 101 21.51 2.09 -5.95
C LYS A 101 22.47 1.39 -4.98
N GLU A 102 23.73 1.15 -5.39
CA GLU A 102 24.73 0.39 -4.65
C GLU A 102 24.87 0.82 -3.19
N LYS A 103 24.86 2.15 -2.96
CA LYS A 103 25.01 2.73 -1.61
C LYS A 103 23.93 2.32 -0.61
N PHE A 104 22.79 1.81 -1.08
CA PHE A 104 21.66 1.45 -0.22
C PHE A 104 21.45 -0.06 -0.05
N LYS A 105 22.25 -0.91 -0.69
CA LYS A 105 22.12 -2.37 -0.60
C LYS A 105 22.11 -2.91 0.82
N HIS A 106 22.84 -2.28 1.73
CA HIS A 106 22.90 -2.70 3.13
C HIS A 106 21.60 -2.43 3.90
N LEU A 107 20.73 -1.52 3.42
CA LEU A 107 19.49 -1.15 4.10
C LEU A 107 18.32 -2.11 3.82
N ILE A 108 18.46 -2.99 2.81
CA ILE A 108 17.35 -3.86 2.38
C ILE A 108 17.25 -5.18 3.15
N GLN A 109 18.27 -5.59 3.90
CA GLN A 109 18.28 -6.89 4.58
C GLN A 109 17.15 -7.02 5.60
N LYS A 110 17.06 -6.07 6.53
CA LYS A 110 16.04 -6.07 7.59
C LYS A 110 14.61 -6.12 7.04
N PRO A 111 14.18 -5.26 6.09
CA PRO A 111 12.84 -5.36 5.50
C PRO A 111 12.63 -6.63 4.67
N LEU A 112 13.65 -7.19 4.04
CA LEU A 112 13.52 -8.49 3.34
C LEU A 112 13.24 -9.63 4.31
N GLU A 113 13.85 -9.64 5.49
CA GLU A 113 13.58 -10.63 6.54
C GLU A 113 12.15 -10.49 7.07
N ALA A 114 11.67 -9.27 7.32
CA ALA A 114 10.30 -9.00 7.73
C ALA A 114 9.27 -9.48 6.68
N ILE A 115 9.53 -9.23 5.39
CA ILE A 115 8.67 -9.69 4.30
C ILE A 115 8.68 -11.23 4.21
N LYS A 116 9.83 -11.87 4.34
CA LYS A 116 9.91 -13.34 4.36
C LYS A 116 9.12 -13.92 5.53
N SER A 117 9.26 -13.34 6.72
CA SER A 117 8.50 -13.76 7.90
C SER A 117 6.99 -13.65 7.65
N LEU A 118 6.53 -12.58 7.01
CA LEU A 118 5.12 -12.40 6.65
C LEU A 118 4.61 -13.51 5.72
N VAL A 119 5.35 -13.82 4.65
CA VAL A 119 4.93 -14.82 3.64
C VAL A 119 5.01 -16.25 4.20
N VAL A 120 6.07 -16.61 4.93
CA VAL A 120 6.25 -17.97 5.45
C VAL A 120 5.28 -18.29 6.58
N SER A 121 4.92 -17.29 7.37
CA SER A 121 4.02 -17.47 8.50
C SER A 121 2.54 -17.52 8.12
N PHE A 122 2.19 -17.14 6.90
CA PHE A 122 0.80 -17.06 6.45
C PHE A 122 0.42 -18.28 5.61
N ASN A 123 -0.64 -19.00 6.03
CA ASN A 123 -1.27 -20.07 5.24
C ASN A 123 -2.55 -19.52 4.59
N PRO A 124 -2.60 -19.40 3.25
CA PRO A 124 -3.76 -18.84 2.56
C PRO A 124 -5.00 -19.73 2.59
N GLU A 125 -4.87 -21.06 2.77
CA GLU A 125 -5.99 -22.00 2.72
C GLU A 125 -6.92 -21.87 3.93
N ASP A 126 -6.35 -21.77 5.13
CA ASP A 126 -7.10 -21.65 6.38
C ASP A 126 -7.00 -20.26 7.03
N ASN A 127 -6.26 -19.35 6.38
CA ASN A 127 -6.00 -18.01 6.89
C ASN A 127 -5.30 -18.00 8.27
N SER A 128 -4.52 -19.03 8.53
CA SER A 128 -3.78 -19.21 9.78
C SER A 128 -2.29 -18.90 9.59
N PHE A 129 -1.63 -18.62 10.71
CA PHE A 129 -0.17 -18.54 10.77
C PHE A 129 0.36 -19.91 11.24
N SER A 130 1.05 -20.63 10.35
CA SER A 130 1.70 -21.88 10.70
C SER A 130 3.12 -21.64 11.23
N LEU A 131 3.44 -22.27 12.35
CA LEU A 131 4.82 -22.43 12.82
C LEU A 131 5.49 -23.53 12.01
N SER A 132 6.38 -23.18 11.09
CA SER A 132 7.28 -24.17 10.53
C SER A 132 8.26 -24.62 11.63
N MET A 133 8.27 -25.92 11.96
CA MET A 133 9.05 -26.49 13.08
C MET A 133 10.57 -26.43 12.90
N GLN A 134 11.10 -25.83 11.83
CA GLN A 134 12.53 -25.90 11.50
C GLN A 134 13.36 -24.68 11.90
N ASP A 135 12.73 -23.53 12.23
CA ASP A 135 13.47 -22.33 12.68
C ASP A 135 13.04 -21.89 14.07
N ARG A 136 13.52 -22.60 15.09
CA ARG A 136 13.21 -22.35 16.51
C ARG A 136 13.81 -21.08 17.11
N GLU A 137 14.51 -20.25 16.36
CA GLU A 137 15.18 -19.04 16.89
C GLU A 137 14.56 -17.71 16.44
N LEU A 138 13.67 -17.71 15.45
CA LEU A 138 12.87 -16.54 15.16
C LEU A 138 11.57 -16.65 15.94
N TYR A 139 11.36 -15.76 16.89
CA TYR A 139 10.05 -15.54 17.55
C TYR A 139 9.05 -15.15 16.47
N VAL A 140 8.48 -16.14 15.79
CA VAL A 140 7.39 -15.93 14.84
C VAL A 140 6.20 -15.42 15.64
N SER A 141 5.94 -14.14 15.53
CA SER A 141 4.77 -13.53 16.10
C SER A 141 3.52 -14.16 15.43
N ASN A 142 2.75 -14.92 16.20
CA ASN A 142 1.50 -15.53 15.76
C ASN A 142 0.39 -14.50 15.47
N ASN A 143 0.75 -13.21 15.28
CA ASN A 143 -0.20 -12.13 15.11
C ASN A 143 0.09 -11.38 13.80
N LEU A 144 -0.82 -11.52 12.83
CA LEU A 144 -0.77 -10.80 11.55
C LEU A 144 -0.53 -9.28 11.74
N THR A 145 -1.14 -8.68 12.76
CA THR A 145 -0.95 -7.26 13.09
C THR A 145 0.53 -6.94 13.37
N GLN A 146 1.20 -7.77 14.16
CA GLN A 146 2.61 -7.52 14.53
C GLN A 146 3.52 -7.67 13.32
N THR A 147 3.30 -8.70 12.50
CA THR A 147 4.11 -8.94 11.31
C THR A 147 3.90 -7.85 10.26
N LEU A 148 2.66 -7.40 10.03
CA LEU A 148 2.39 -6.25 9.16
C LEU A 148 3.04 -4.97 9.70
N THR A 149 2.98 -4.72 11.01
CA THR A 149 3.64 -3.58 11.65
C THR A 149 5.15 -3.61 11.40
N GLU A 150 5.78 -4.78 11.54
CA GLU A 150 7.21 -4.93 11.29
C GLU A 150 7.58 -4.65 9.82
N VAL A 151 6.79 -5.19 8.88
CA VAL A 151 6.99 -4.90 7.45
C VAL A 151 6.86 -3.41 7.18
N PHE A 152 5.78 -2.78 7.60
CA PHE A 152 5.56 -1.35 7.35
C PHE A 152 6.61 -0.47 8.02
N SER A 153 6.99 -0.76 9.27
CA SER A 153 8.03 0.00 9.97
C SER A 153 9.38 -0.11 9.27
N THR A 154 9.80 -1.34 8.88
CA THR A 154 11.11 -1.52 8.23
C THR A 154 11.15 -0.94 6.82
N ILE A 155 10.04 -1.00 6.08
CA ILE A 155 9.89 -0.34 4.78
C ILE A 155 9.91 1.18 4.95
N GLY A 156 9.18 1.73 5.92
CA GLY A 156 9.15 3.16 6.24
C GLY A 156 10.53 3.70 6.65
N GLU A 157 11.24 3.00 7.55
CA GLU A 157 12.62 3.34 7.91
C GLU A 157 13.56 3.35 6.69
N THR A 158 13.36 2.40 5.75
CA THR A 158 14.17 2.33 4.54
C THR A 158 13.81 3.48 3.59
N ALA A 159 12.54 3.79 3.42
CA ALA A 159 12.06 4.92 2.63
C ALA A 159 12.67 6.25 3.13
N GLN A 160 12.64 6.48 4.43
CA GLN A 160 13.23 7.64 5.07
C GLN A 160 14.75 7.73 4.84
N LYS A 161 15.50 6.67 5.16
CA LYS A 161 16.97 6.63 4.99
C LYS A 161 17.43 6.77 3.55
N THR A 162 16.57 6.46 2.59
CA THR A 162 16.87 6.54 1.15
C THR A 162 16.28 7.76 0.47
N GLU A 163 15.59 8.61 1.24
CA GLU A 163 14.85 9.78 0.72
C GLU A 163 13.94 9.38 -0.46
N THR A 164 13.29 8.22 -0.34
CA THR A 164 12.40 7.69 -1.37
C THR A 164 11.05 7.41 -0.72
N PRO A 165 10.14 8.39 -0.67
CA PRO A 165 8.83 8.21 -0.06
C PRO A 165 8.02 7.14 -0.79
N ILE A 166 7.19 6.40 -0.05
CA ILE A 166 6.38 5.30 -0.55
C ILE A 166 4.92 5.49 -0.18
N CYS A 167 4.02 5.13 -1.10
CA CYS A 167 2.58 5.12 -0.87
C CYS A 167 1.94 3.85 -1.47
N PHE A 168 1.12 3.16 -0.69
CA PHE A 168 0.27 2.06 -1.16
C PHE A 168 -1.15 2.57 -1.36
N PHE A 169 -1.71 2.36 -2.55
CA PHE A 169 -3.10 2.60 -2.89
C PHE A 169 -3.84 1.28 -2.87
N ILE A 170 -4.78 1.11 -1.95
CA ILE A 170 -5.53 -0.15 -1.78
C ILE A 170 -6.98 0.11 -2.15
N ASP A 171 -7.44 -0.49 -3.25
CA ASP A 171 -8.84 -0.41 -3.70
C ASP A 171 -9.61 -1.69 -3.33
N GLU A 172 -10.92 -1.60 -3.33
CA GLU A 172 -11.86 -2.70 -3.08
C GLU A 172 -11.64 -3.38 -1.69
N ILE A 173 -11.22 -2.60 -0.69
CA ILE A 173 -10.86 -3.04 0.67
C ILE A 173 -11.98 -3.84 1.36
N GLN A 174 -13.25 -3.69 0.93
CA GLN A 174 -14.38 -4.45 1.47
C GLN A 174 -14.35 -5.95 1.15
N TYR A 175 -13.53 -6.37 0.19
CA TYR A 175 -13.31 -7.80 -0.08
C TYR A 175 -12.29 -8.46 0.85
N MET A 176 -11.62 -7.67 1.69
CA MET A 176 -10.73 -8.22 2.71
C MET A 176 -11.54 -9.00 3.75
N LYS A 177 -10.95 -10.09 4.25
CA LYS A 177 -11.49 -10.77 5.44
C LYS A 177 -11.40 -9.83 6.63
N GLN A 178 -12.42 -9.86 7.50
CA GLN A 178 -12.55 -8.93 8.63
C GLN A 178 -11.32 -8.91 9.56
N ASN A 179 -10.71 -10.07 9.80
CA ASN A 179 -9.49 -10.18 10.60
C ASN A 179 -8.27 -9.55 9.91
N GLN A 180 -8.15 -9.68 8.58
CA GLN A 180 -7.07 -9.04 7.81
C GLN A 180 -7.22 -7.53 7.81
N LEU A 181 -8.44 -7.03 7.57
CA LEU A 181 -8.73 -5.59 7.63
C LEU A 181 -8.43 -5.01 9.01
N GLY A 182 -8.87 -5.70 10.07
CA GLY A 182 -8.57 -5.29 11.44
C GLY A 182 -7.07 -5.24 11.74
N SER A 183 -6.31 -6.24 11.26
CA SER A 183 -4.85 -6.29 11.40
C SER A 183 -4.15 -5.19 10.62
N LEU A 184 -4.61 -4.90 9.39
CA LEU A 184 -4.06 -3.81 8.57
C LEU A 184 -4.26 -2.46 9.27
N ILE A 185 -5.49 -2.15 9.70
CA ILE A 185 -5.80 -0.89 10.39
C ILE A 185 -4.95 -0.76 11.66
N ALA A 186 -4.87 -1.81 12.46
CA ALA A 186 -4.09 -1.80 13.69
C ALA A 186 -2.57 -1.64 13.45
N ALA A 187 -2.05 -2.19 12.34
CA ALA A 187 -0.65 -2.04 11.95
C ALA A 187 -0.32 -0.62 11.47
N LEU A 188 -1.25 0.07 10.80
CA LEU A 188 -1.07 1.44 10.31
C LEU A 188 -1.20 2.51 11.42
N HIS A 189 -1.76 2.17 12.59
CA HIS A 189 -1.90 3.09 13.73
C HIS A 189 -0.72 3.04 14.72
N ARG A 190 0.29 2.25 14.44
CA ARG A 190 1.50 2.11 15.28
C ARG A 190 2.69 2.82 14.68
#